data_1e320b796593cf899621bec1d819e219
#
_entry.id   1e320b796593cf899621bec1d819e219
#
_cell.length_a   1.000
_cell.length_b   1.000
_cell.length_c   1.000
_cell.angle_alpha   90.00
_cell.angle_beta   90.00
_cell.angle_gamma   90.00
#
_symmetry.space_group_name_H-M   'P 1'
#
loop_
_entity.id
_entity.type
_entity.pdbx_description
1 polymer ?
#
loop_
_entity_poly.entity_id
_entity_poly.type
_entity_poly.pdbx_seq_one_letter_code
_entity_poly.pdbx_strand_id
1 'polypeptide(L)'
;MGLSALLFDLDGTLIDTDELHLKAYNQLLARWYRSMDITYYKANVMGFPDDMIFGGLFPGLPASKYPELAAEKEAMFRAQLGKTIPTPGVSRILDHAQQLGLRTAVVTNAPRENAMAMLTGLNIVDRFDTIVIGGELEHGKPHPMPYLTALELLGVTADNAIAFEDSLAGVQSAHAAGIHTFGVLSGLQDQQLREAGARSVIRDFDDDVLWHFLQSAL
;
A
#
# COMPACT_ATOMS: atom_id res chain seq x y z
N MET A 1 8.81 -26.68 -3.36
CA MET A 1 8.11 -26.19 -2.16
C MET A 1 7.00 -25.30 -2.65
N GLY A 2 5.78 -25.46 -2.16
CA GLY A 2 4.61 -24.74 -2.67
C GLY A 2 4.43 -23.37 -2.03
N LEU A 3 3.59 -22.51 -2.63
CA LEU A 3 3.18 -21.23 -2.11
C LEU A 3 2.64 -21.38 -0.68
N SER A 4 3.04 -20.49 0.24
CA SER A 4 2.69 -20.56 1.66
C SER A 4 2.15 -19.25 2.23
N ALA A 5 2.40 -18.11 1.56
CA ALA A 5 1.94 -16.81 2.03
C ALA A 5 1.65 -15.82 0.91
N LEU A 6 0.66 -14.93 1.18
CA LEU A 6 0.34 -13.75 0.39
C LEU A 6 0.51 -12.49 1.25
N LEU A 7 1.33 -11.56 0.80
CA LEU A 7 1.62 -10.30 1.45
C LEU A 7 1.07 -9.16 0.61
N PHE A 8 0.33 -8.27 1.22
CA PHE A 8 -0.37 -7.20 0.52
C PHE A 8 0.07 -5.83 1.05
N ASP A 9 0.43 -4.93 0.17
CA ASP A 9 0.33 -3.52 0.50
C ASP A 9 -1.14 -3.12 0.68
N LEU A 10 -1.40 -1.94 1.19
CA LEU A 10 -2.74 -1.48 1.53
C LEU A 10 -3.26 -0.41 0.58
N ASP A 11 -2.64 0.79 0.63
CA ASP A 11 -3.07 1.95 -0.15
C ASP A 11 -2.70 1.79 -1.64
N GLY A 12 -3.69 1.85 -2.51
CA GLY A 12 -3.51 1.60 -3.95
C GLY A 12 -3.49 0.11 -4.31
N THR A 13 -3.35 -0.79 -3.34
CA THR A 13 -3.32 -2.24 -3.56
C THR A 13 -4.63 -2.91 -3.13
N LEU A 14 -4.95 -2.94 -1.83
CA LEU A 14 -6.21 -3.50 -1.32
C LEU A 14 -7.39 -2.54 -1.47
N ILE A 15 -7.09 -1.24 -1.56
CA ILE A 15 -8.07 -0.16 -1.61
C ILE A 15 -7.50 1.02 -2.40
N ASP A 16 -8.28 1.58 -3.33
CA ASP A 16 -7.92 2.83 -4.00
C ASP A 16 -8.24 4.02 -3.08
N THR A 17 -7.18 4.70 -2.64
CA THR A 17 -7.26 5.83 -1.70
C THR A 17 -6.86 7.17 -2.31
N ASP A 18 -6.45 7.22 -3.56
CA ASP A 18 -5.94 8.44 -4.22
C ASP A 18 -6.90 9.62 -4.12
N GLU A 19 -8.18 9.40 -4.43
CA GLU A 19 -9.19 10.46 -4.35
C GLU A 19 -9.44 10.92 -2.91
N LEU A 20 -9.35 10.03 -1.93
CA LEU A 20 -9.54 10.37 -0.51
C LEU A 20 -8.36 11.19 0.00
N HIS A 21 -7.14 10.81 -0.35
CA HIS A 21 -5.95 11.61 -0.04
C HIS A 21 -6.00 12.99 -0.71
N LEU A 22 -6.35 13.04 -2.01
CA LEU A 22 -6.51 14.31 -2.71
C LEU A 22 -7.55 15.23 -2.03
N LYS A 23 -8.69 14.68 -1.62
CA LYS A 23 -9.71 15.43 -0.89
C LYS A 23 -9.20 15.93 0.46
N ALA A 24 -8.48 15.10 1.21
CA ALA A 24 -7.91 15.48 2.50
C ALA A 24 -6.87 16.61 2.35
N TYR A 25 -5.98 16.52 1.37
CA TYR A 25 -5.06 17.62 1.04
C TYR A 25 -5.79 18.89 0.64
N ASN A 26 -6.80 18.80 -0.21
CA ASN A 26 -7.58 19.98 -0.62
C ASN A 26 -8.35 20.60 0.55
N GLN A 27 -8.85 19.79 1.48
CA GLN A 27 -9.46 20.29 2.70
C GLN A 27 -8.46 21.04 3.59
N LEU A 28 -7.24 20.51 3.72
CA LEU A 28 -6.16 21.19 4.43
C LEU A 28 -5.76 22.50 3.74
N LEU A 29 -5.55 22.47 2.42
CA LEU A 29 -5.11 23.62 1.60
C LEU A 29 -6.15 24.74 1.53
N ALA A 30 -7.44 24.44 1.70
CA ALA A 30 -8.52 25.43 1.65
C ALA A 30 -8.33 26.58 2.66
N ARG A 31 -7.63 26.37 3.76
CA ARG A 31 -7.26 27.42 4.75
C ARG A 31 -6.39 28.52 4.18
N TRP A 32 -5.65 28.20 3.11
CA TRP A 32 -4.76 29.14 2.40
C TRP A 32 -5.34 29.52 1.02
N TYR A 33 -6.65 29.27 0.78
CA TYR A 33 -7.31 29.51 -0.51
C TYR A 33 -6.61 28.78 -1.68
N ARG A 34 -6.09 27.56 -1.42
CA ARG A 34 -5.34 26.74 -2.40
C ARG A 34 -6.03 25.39 -2.57
N SER A 35 -5.80 24.79 -3.72
CA SER A 35 -6.18 23.41 -4.04
C SER A 35 -5.20 22.81 -5.04
N MET A 36 -5.21 21.50 -5.19
CA MET A 36 -4.52 20.79 -6.24
C MET A 36 -5.49 19.87 -7.00
N ASP A 37 -5.19 19.58 -8.25
CA ASP A 37 -5.88 18.56 -9.03
C ASP A 37 -5.19 17.19 -8.91
N ILE A 38 -5.83 16.16 -9.47
CA ILE A 38 -5.32 14.80 -9.44
C ILE A 38 -3.97 14.67 -10.18
N THR A 39 -3.73 15.48 -11.22
CA THR A 39 -2.49 15.46 -11.99
C THR A 39 -1.33 15.96 -11.13
N TYR A 40 -1.53 17.09 -10.43
CA TYR A 40 -0.54 17.61 -9.51
C TYR A 40 -0.28 16.64 -8.36
N TYR A 41 -1.34 16.07 -7.77
CA TYR A 41 -1.25 15.09 -6.68
C TYR A 41 -0.37 13.90 -7.09
N LYS A 42 -0.67 13.26 -8.22
CA LYS A 42 0.10 12.12 -8.71
C LYS A 42 1.56 12.45 -9.02
N ALA A 43 1.84 13.65 -9.49
CA ALA A 43 3.19 14.04 -9.86
C ALA A 43 4.06 14.53 -8.69
N ASN A 44 3.47 15.07 -7.61
CA ASN A 44 4.20 15.81 -6.59
C ASN A 44 3.90 15.39 -5.14
N VAL A 45 2.93 14.49 -4.93
CA VAL A 45 2.48 14.08 -3.59
C VAL A 45 2.49 12.57 -3.42
N MET A 46 1.91 11.84 -4.36
CA MET A 46 1.78 10.38 -4.27
C MET A 46 3.16 9.70 -4.17
N GLY A 47 3.39 8.99 -3.05
CA GLY A 47 4.64 8.26 -2.81
C GLY A 47 5.83 9.11 -2.37
N PHE A 48 5.68 10.42 -2.22
CA PHE A 48 6.73 11.28 -1.69
C PHE A 48 6.69 11.33 -0.15
N PRO A 49 7.86 11.55 0.51
CA PRO A 49 7.93 11.78 1.96
C PRO A 49 7.25 13.10 2.36
N ASP A 50 6.69 13.13 3.56
CA ASP A 50 5.95 14.29 4.10
C ASP A 50 6.77 15.59 4.07
N ASP A 51 8.06 15.55 4.37
CA ASP A 51 8.94 16.72 4.36
C ASP A 51 9.06 17.34 2.97
N MET A 52 9.14 16.53 1.92
CA MET A 52 9.13 17.00 0.54
C MET A 52 7.75 17.55 0.14
N ILE A 53 6.67 16.84 0.49
CA ILE A 53 5.30 17.27 0.19
C ILE A 53 5.01 18.60 0.86
N PHE A 54 5.17 18.70 2.17
CA PHE A 54 4.84 19.92 2.92
C PHE A 54 5.80 21.06 2.63
N GLY A 55 7.08 20.76 2.34
CA GLY A 55 8.04 21.75 1.87
C GLY A 55 7.64 22.37 0.54
N GLY A 56 7.16 21.57 -0.40
CA GLY A 56 6.65 22.05 -1.69
C GLY A 56 5.30 22.78 -1.56
N LEU A 57 4.40 22.27 -0.74
CA LEU A 57 3.08 22.88 -0.54
C LEU A 57 3.13 24.16 0.29
N PHE A 58 4.06 24.31 1.22
CA PHE A 58 4.15 25.45 2.14
C PHE A 58 5.56 26.03 2.22
N PRO A 59 6.08 26.61 1.11
CA PRO A 59 7.46 27.11 1.00
C PRO A 59 7.71 28.29 1.91
N GLY A 60 7.72 28.36 3.06
CA GLY A 60 7.89 29.44 4.04
C GLY A 60 7.44 29.02 5.43
N LEU A 61 6.89 27.81 5.55
CA LEU A 61 6.53 27.25 6.83
C LEU A 61 7.74 26.50 7.43
N PRO A 62 8.08 26.69 8.72
CA PRO A 62 9.14 25.93 9.35
C PRO A 62 8.86 24.43 9.31
N ALA A 63 9.88 23.61 8.99
CA ALA A 63 9.73 22.14 8.91
C ALA A 63 9.23 21.52 10.23
N SER A 64 9.45 22.17 11.38
CA SER A 64 8.90 21.75 12.67
C SER A 64 7.36 21.72 12.72
N LYS A 65 6.68 22.35 11.74
CA LYS A 65 5.21 22.35 11.62
C LYS A 65 4.68 21.23 10.72
N TYR A 66 5.51 20.56 9.94
CA TYR A 66 5.06 19.51 9.02
C TYR A 66 4.42 18.31 9.72
N PRO A 67 4.91 17.81 10.86
CA PRO A 67 4.23 16.72 11.57
C PRO A 67 2.81 17.06 12.03
N GLU A 68 2.56 18.32 12.44
CA GLU A 68 1.24 18.79 12.83
C GLU A 68 0.27 18.80 11.63
N LEU A 69 0.73 19.32 10.48
CA LEU A 69 -0.05 19.33 9.24
C LEU A 69 -0.31 17.92 8.70
N ALA A 70 0.69 17.02 8.78
CA ALA A 70 0.54 15.63 8.40
C ALA A 70 -0.53 14.93 9.25
N ALA A 71 -0.44 15.07 10.59
CA ALA A 71 -1.41 14.47 11.50
C ALA A 71 -2.85 14.99 11.24
N GLU A 72 -2.98 16.28 10.94
CA GLU A 72 -4.26 16.91 10.63
C GLU A 72 -4.83 16.40 9.29
N LYS A 73 -3.99 16.32 8.25
CA LYS A 73 -4.36 15.74 6.95
C LYS A 73 -4.79 14.27 7.11
N GLU A 74 -4.07 13.49 7.92
CA GLU A 74 -4.45 12.08 8.15
C GLU A 74 -5.78 11.95 8.91
N ALA A 75 -6.07 12.85 9.86
CA ALA A 75 -7.38 12.91 10.50
C ALA A 75 -8.51 13.23 9.50
N MET A 76 -8.26 14.16 8.56
CA MET A 76 -9.19 14.49 7.48
C MET A 76 -9.40 13.32 6.52
N PHE A 77 -8.35 12.57 6.22
CA PHE A 77 -8.41 11.35 5.42
C PHE A 77 -9.30 10.30 6.11
N ARG A 78 -9.01 9.97 7.38
CA ARG A 78 -9.81 8.99 8.13
C ARG A 78 -11.28 9.35 8.23
N ALA A 79 -11.61 10.63 8.37
CA ALA A 79 -13.00 11.09 8.40
C ALA A 79 -13.77 10.82 7.10
N GLN A 80 -13.09 10.52 6.00
CA GLN A 80 -13.68 10.25 4.68
C GLN A 80 -13.78 8.75 4.34
N LEU A 81 -13.22 7.86 5.16
CA LEU A 81 -13.19 6.42 4.90
C LEU A 81 -14.55 5.69 4.95
N GLY A 82 -15.65 6.36 5.26
CA GLY A 82 -16.95 5.74 5.52
C GLY A 82 -17.67 5.06 4.35
N LYS A 83 -17.05 4.99 3.13
CA LYS A 83 -17.58 4.31 1.94
C LYS A 83 -16.44 3.82 1.04
N THR A 84 -15.44 3.21 1.61
CA THR A 84 -14.32 2.66 0.87
C THR A 84 -14.74 1.39 0.13
N ILE A 85 -14.32 1.28 -1.13
CA ILE A 85 -14.58 0.12 -1.98
C ILE A 85 -13.25 -0.63 -2.12
N PRO A 86 -13.20 -1.94 -1.87
CA PRO A 86 -11.98 -2.70 -2.07
C PRO A 86 -11.63 -2.76 -3.56
N THR A 87 -10.37 -2.91 -3.86
CA THR A 87 -9.90 -3.25 -5.21
C THR A 87 -10.63 -4.51 -5.71
N PRO A 88 -11.07 -4.56 -6.98
CA PRO A 88 -11.75 -5.73 -7.51
C PRO A 88 -10.99 -7.02 -7.24
N GLY A 89 -11.71 -8.08 -6.85
CA GLY A 89 -11.15 -9.40 -6.57
C GLY A 89 -10.47 -9.57 -5.19
N VAL A 90 -10.38 -8.54 -4.34
CA VAL A 90 -9.79 -8.66 -2.99
C VAL A 90 -10.45 -9.78 -2.17
N SER A 91 -11.77 -9.83 -2.13
CA SER A 91 -12.47 -10.90 -1.41
C SER A 91 -12.13 -12.27 -1.98
N ARG A 92 -12.06 -12.41 -3.30
CA ARG A 92 -11.75 -13.65 -3.99
C ARG A 92 -10.35 -14.17 -3.67
N ILE A 93 -9.33 -13.31 -3.68
CA ILE A 93 -7.96 -13.73 -3.36
C ILE A 93 -7.80 -14.09 -1.87
N LEU A 94 -8.47 -13.36 -0.97
CA LEU A 94 -8.47 -13.70 0.45
C LEU A 94 -9.22 -15.01 0.74
N ASP A 95 -10.35 -15.27 0.07
CA ASP A 95 -11.06 -16.57 0.17
C ASP A 95 -10.21 -17.72 -0.35
N HIS A 96 -9.49 -17.50 -1.46
CA HIS A 96 -8.57 -18.48 -2.01
C HIS A 96 -7.41 -18.78 -1.04
N ALA A 97 -6.82 -17.75 -0.43
CA ALA A 97 -5.79 -17.93 0.59
C ALA A 97 -6.29 -18.77 1.76
N GLN A 98 -7.49 -18.46 2.27
CA GLN A 98 -8.10 -19.21 3.35
C GLN A 98 -8.39 -20.68 3.00
N GLN A 99 -8.92 -20.94 1.79
CA GLN A 99 -9.21 -22.31 1.33
C GLN A 99 -7.96 -23.17 1.24
N LEU A 100 -6.83 -22.59 0.90
CA LEU A 100 -5.54 -23.26 0.76
C LEU A 100 -4.70 -23.23 2.04
N GLY A 101 -5.18 -22.57 3.11
CA GLY A 101 -4.42 -22.42 4.35
C GLY A 101 -3.16 -21.56 4.19
N LEU A 102 -3.14 -20.64 3.21
CA LEU A 102 -2.02 -19.71 3.04
C LEU A 102 -2.04 -18.67 4.15
N ARG A 103 -0.87 -18.31 4.63
CA ARG A 103 -0.69 -17.19 5.56
C ARG A 103 -0.87 -15.86 4.83
N THR A 104 -1.37 -14.87 5.54
CA THR A 104 -1.65 -13.55 4.95
C THR A 104 -1.10 -12.42 5.82
N ALA A 105 -0.52 -11.40 5.19
CA ALA A 105 -0.05 -10.20 5.88
C ALA A 105 -0.43 -8.94 5.11
N VAL A 106 -0.69 -7.86 5.86
CA VAL A 106 -0.62 -6.49 5.34
C VAL A 106 0.75 -5.92 5.65
N VAL A 107 1.38 -5.27 4.68
CA VAL A 107 2.67 -4.59 4.84
C VAL A 107 2.53 -3.19 4.25
N THR A 108 2.46 -2.16 5.08
CA THR A 108 2.17 -0.79 4.64
C THR A 108 3.05 0.26 5.32
N ASN A 109 3.29 1.38 4.63
CA ASN A 109 3.88 2.59 5.23
C ASN A 109 2.83 3.54 5.82
N ALA A 110 1.53 3.27 5.61
CA ALA A 110 0.47 4.07 6.24
C ALA A 110 0.59 4.05 7.78
N PRO A 111 0.27 5.14 8.46
CA PRO A 111 0.15 5.15 9.91
C PRO A 111 -0.83 4.06 10.40
N ARG A 112 -0.54 3.44 11.55
CA ARG A 112 -1.37 2.36 12.11
C ARG A 112 -2.85 2.71 12.19
N GLU A 113 -3.17 3.93 12.63
CA GLU A 113 -4.56 4.39 12.73
C GLU A 113 -5.28 4.38 11.37
N ASN A 114 -4.58 4.78 10.30
CA ASN A 114 -5.12 4.76 8.95
C ASN A 114 -5.29 3.32 8.46
N ALA A 115 -4.26 2.48 8.62
CA ALA A 115 -4.30 1.08 8.21
C ALA A 115 -5.47 0.36 8.88
N MET A 116 -5.62 0.51 10.19
CA MET A 116 -6.73 -0.10 10.93
C MET A 116 -8.09 0.45 10.52
N ALA A 117 -8.21 1.76 10.27
CA ALA A 117 -9.45 2.37 9.81
C ALA A 117 -9.87 1.84 8.43
N MET A 118 -8.93 1.72 7.48
CA MET A 118 -9.17 1.16 6.14
C MET A 118 -9.58 -0.31 6.20
N LEU A 119 -8.81 -1.15 6.88
CA LEU A 119 -9.09 -2.58 7.00
C LEU A 119 -10.42 -2.86 7.72
N THR A 120 -10.75 -2.06 8.75
CA THR A 120 -12.04 -2.14 9.45
C THR A 120 -13.19 -1.68 8.53
N GLY A 121 -12.99 -0.59 7.79
CA GLY A 121 -13.99 -0.09 6.83
C GLY A 121 -14.30 -1.08 5.72
N LEU A 122 -13.32 -1.89 5.30
CA LEU A 122 -13.48 -2.98 4.33
C LEU A 122 -13.99 -4.28 4.98
N ASN A 123 -14.04 -4.35 6.32
CA ASN A 123 -14.39 -5.57 7.08
C ASN A 123 -13.48 -6.78 6.77
N ILE A 124 -12.16 -6.54 6.65
CA ILE A 124 -11.17 -7.58 6.32
C ILE A 124 -10.02 -7.69 7.33
N VAL A 125 -10.06 -6.98 8.47
CA VAL A 125 -8.99 -7.05 9.50
C VAL A 125 -8.66 -8.48 9.88
N ASP A 126 -9.69 -9.28 10.17
CA ASP A 126 -9.57 -10.66 10.65
C ASP A 126 -9.14 -11.65 9.55
N ARG A 127 -8.95 -11.17 8.33
CA ARG A 127 -8.46 -11.97 7.19
C ARG A 127 -6.94 -12.02 7.12
N PHE A 128 -6.23 -11.29 7.98
CA PHE A 128 -4.78 -11.22 7.99
C PHE A 128 -4.21 -11.78 9.31
N ASP A 129 -3.20 -12.63 9.20
CA ASP A 129 -2.47 -13.18 10.34
C ASP A 129 -1.61 -12.11 11.03
N THR A 130 -1.11 -11.14 10.26
CA THR A 130 -0.30 -10.03 10.79
C THR A 130 -0.44 -8.76 9.96
N ILE A 131 -0.19 -7.61 10.60
CA ILE A 131 -0.19 -6.28 9.99
C ILE A 131 1.13 -5.60 10.38
N VAL A 132 1.99 -5.37 9.40
CA VAL A 132 3.29 -4.71 9.56
C VAL A 132 3.16 -3.25 9.11
N ILE A 133 3.48 -2.33 10.01
CA ILE A 133 3.49 -0.88 9.77
C ILE A 133 4.93 -0.42 9.62
N GLY A 134 5.31 0.05 8.44
CA GLY A 134 6.68 0.47 8.14
C GLY A 134 7.20 1.58 9.03
N GLY A 135 6.33 2.52 9.43
CA GLY A 135 6.70 3.62 10.34
C GLY A 135 6.96 3.19 11.80
N GLU A 136 6.68 1.95 12.17
CA GLU A 136 6.98 1.37 13.49
C GLU A 136 8.29 0.57 13.50
N LEU A 137 8.94 0.44 12.34
CA LEU A 137 10.23 -0.22 12.16
C LEU A 137 11.35 0.82 12.06
N GLU A 138 12.58 0.37 12.16
CA GLU A 138 13.76 1.23 11.96
C GLU A 138 13.79 1.80 10.52
N HIS A 139 13.33 1.01 9.55
CA HIS A 139 13.24 1.41 8.15
C HIS A 139 11.92 0.94 7.53
N GLY A 140 11.15 1.89 6.97
CA GLY A 140 9.99 1.61 6.12
C GLY A 140 10.39 1.29 4.67
N LYS A 141 9.41 1.04 3.80
CA LYS A 141 9.64 0.92 2.35
C LYS A 141 10.31 2.21 1.82
N PRO A 142 11.29 2.14 0.94
CA PRO A 142 11.70 1.02 0.08
C PRO A 142 12.70 0.03 0.71
N HIS A 143 13.09 0.20 1.98
CA HIS A 143 13.95 -0.78 2.65
C HIS A 143 13.24 -2.15 2.74
N PRO A 144 13.94 -3.31 2.62
CA PRO A 144 13.31 -4.63 2.65
C PRO A 144 12.74 -5.02 4.03
N MET A 145 13.10 -4.29 5.09
CA MET A 145 12.75 -4.62 6.47
C MET A 145 11.25 -4.92 6.68
N PRO A 146 10.27 -4.13 6.17
CA PRO A 146 8.87 -4.41 6.40
C PRO A 146 8.43 -5.79 5.87
N TYR A 147 8.89 -6.17 4.68
CA TYR A 147 8.59 -7.47 4.11
C TYR A 147 9.34 -8.62 4.79
N LEU A 148 10.61 -8.42 5.15
CA LEU A 148 11.37 -9.41 5.93
C LEU A 148 10.73 -9.65 7.31
N THR A 149 10.26 -8.60 7.98
CA THR A 149 9.52 -8.70 9.24
C THR A 149 8.22 -9.50 9.06
N ALA A 150 7.47 -9.23 7.98
CA ALA A 150 6.24 -9.98 7.70
C ALA A 150 6.53 -11.48 7.48
N LEU A 151 7.56 -11.81 6.69
CA LEU A 151 7.99 -13.19 6.47
C LEU A 151 8.37 -13.90 7.78
N GLU A 152 9.12 -13.21 8.65
CA GLU A 152 9.51 -13.73 9.97
C GLU A 152 8.28 -14.01 10.84
N LEU A 153 7.36 -13.04 10.95
CA LEU A 153 6.13 -13.19 11.75
C LEU A 153 5.22 -14.32 11.24
N LEU A 154 5.19 -14.54 9.93
CA LEU A 154 4.43 -15.64 9.31
C LEU A 154 5.16 -16.99 9.38
N GLY A 155 6.46 -17.01 9.67
CA GLY A 155 7.29 -18.21 9.67
C GLY A 155 7.49 -18.80 8.27
N VAL A 156 7.56 -17.96 7.22
CA VAL A 156 7.71 -18.38 5.82
C VAL A 156 8.97 -17.78 5.19
N THR A 157 9.46 -18.44 4.13
CA THR A 157 10.59 -17.93 3.34
C THR A 157 10.11 -17.13 2.14
N ALA A 158 10.94 -16.21 1.63
CA ALA A 158 10.61 -15.37 0.50
C ALA A 158 10.23 -16.19 -0.76
N ASP A 159 10.89 -17.31 -1.01
CA ASP A 159 10.64 -18.19 -2.17
C ASP A 159 9.23 -18.84 -2.13
N ASN A 160 8.59 -18.87 -0.96
CA ASN A 160 7.27 -19.44 -0.76
C ASN A 160 6.17 -18.36 -0.54
N ALA A 161 6.51 -17.10 -0.84
CA ALA A 161 5.61 -15.97 -0.66
C ALA A 161 5.43 -15.17 -1.96
N ILE A 162 4.27 -14.52 -2.06
CA ILE A 162 3.95 -13.54 -3.11
C ILE A 162 3.63 -12.21 -2.42
N ALA A 163 4.15 -11.11 -2.97
CA ALA A 163 3.79 -9.76 -2.57
C ALA A 163 2.98 -9.07 -3.68
N PHE A 164 2.03 -8.22 -3.26
CA PHE A 164 1.23 -7.36 -4.14
C PHE A 164 1.46 -5.90 -3.75
N GLU A 165 1.82 -5.08 -4.74
CA GLU A 165 2.27 -3.71 -4.55
C GLU A 165 1.95 -2.82 -5.74
N ASP A 166 1.62 -1.56 -5.49
CA ASP A 166 1.29 -0.58 -6.54
C ASP A 166 2.31 0.55 -6.65
N SER A 167 3.19 0.71 -5.66
CA SER A 167 4.16 1.80 -5.57
C SER A 167 5.60 1.37 -5.91
N LEU A 168 6.43 2.32 -6.38
CA LEU A 168 7.85 2.06 -6.64
C LEU A 168 8.58 1.62 -5.35
N ALA A 169 8.34 2.33 -4.25
CA ALA A 169 8.98 2.05 -2.98
C ALA A 169 8.59 0.67 -2.43
N GLY A 170 7.31 0.29 -2.58
CA GLY A 170 6.83 -0.99 -2.13
C GLY A 170 7.33 -2.15 -2.98
N VAL A 171 7.29 -2.02 -4.31
CA VAL A 171 7.86 -3.03 -5.22
C VAL A 171 9.36 -3.23 -4.95
N GLN A 172 10.13 -2.15 -4.79
CA GLN A 172 11.55 -2.23 -4.44
C GLN A 172 11.78 -2.94 -3.11
N SER A 173 10.97 -2.65 -2.10
CA SER A 173 11.05 -3.27 -0.78
C SER A 173 10.79 -4.79 -0.84
N ALA A 174 9.71 -5.21 -1.49
CA ALA A 174 9.35 -6.61 -1.65
C ALA A 174 10.38 -7.37 -2.51
N HIS A 175 10.83 -6.76 -3.61
CA HIS A 175 11.88 -7.31 -4.48
C HIS A 175 13.21 -7.48 -3.72
N ALA A 176 13.63 -6.48 -2.95
CA ALA A 176 14.85 -6.54 -2.14
C ALA A 176 14.76 -7.56 -1.00
N ALA A 177 13.54 -7.89 -0.52
CA ALA A 177 13.29 -9.01 0.39
C ALA A 177 13.31 -10.39 -0.30
N GLY A 178 13.51 -10.44 -1.63
CA GLY A 178 13.57 -11.68 -2.41
C GLY A 178 12.21 -12.29 -2.78
N ILE A 179 11.10 -11.57 -2.55
CA ILE A 179 9.75 -12.07 -2.77
C ILE A 179 9.35 -11.93 -4.25
N HIS A 180 8.62 -12.91 -4.79
CA HIS A 180 7.95 -12.76 -6.08
C HIS A 180 6.87 -11.68 -5.97
N THR A 181 7.07 -10.55 -6.64
CA THR A 181 6.22 -9.36 -6.51
C THR A 181 5.35 -9.16 -7.73
N PHE A 182 4.04 -9.05 -7.51
CA PHE A 182 3.07 -8.56 -8.48
C PHE A 182 2.90 -7.05 -8.33
N GLY A 183 3.10 -6.31 -9.41
CA GLY A 183 2.71 -4.91 -9.49
C GLY A 183 1.20 -4.79 -9.75
N VAL A 184 0.50 -3.93 -9.00
CA VAL A 184 -0.93 -3.63 -9.19
C VAL A 184 -1.05 -2.26 -9.86
N LEU A 185 -1.83 -2.18 -10.95
CA LEU A 185 -1.99 -0.94 -11.74
C LEU A 185 -3.03 -0.01 -11.09
N SER A 186 -2.62 0.75 -10.09
CA SER A 186 -3.45 1.78 -9.47
C SER A 186 -3.15 3.19 -10.02
N GLY A 187 -1.89 3.58 -10.05
CA GLY A 187 -1.43 4.90 -10.46
C GLY A 187 -0.20 4.91 -11.37
N LEU A 188 0.59 3.84 -11.36
CA LEU A 188 1.80 3.69 -12.17
C LEU A 188 1.55 2.84 -13.41
N GLN A 189 2.46 2.98 -14.40
CA GLN A 189 2.45 2.18 -15.62
C GLN A 189 3.17 0.83 -15.41
N ASP A 190 2.81 -0.18 -16.20
CA ASP A 190 3.43 -1.51 -16.20
C ASP A 190 4.96 -1.44 -16.24
N GLN A 191 5.51 -0.64 -17.14
CA GLN A 191 6.96 -0.49 -17.28
C GLN A 191 7.62 0.00 -15.99
N GLN A 192 7.04 0.98 -15.31
CA GLN A 192 7.59 1.55 -14.07
C GLN A 192 7.63 0.52 -12.94
N LEU A 193 6.56 -0.27 -12.80
CA LEU A 193 6.50 -1.33 -11.79
C LEU A 193 7.52 -2.45 -12.08
N ARG A 194 7.70 -2.83 -13.36
CA ARG A 194 8.73 -3.82 -13.74
C ARG A 194 10.14 -3.31 -13.54
N GLU A 195 10.42 -2.07 -13.87
CA GLU A 195 11.72 -1.44 -13.62
C GLU A 195 12.05 -1.35 -12.12
N ALA A 196 11.02 -1.22 -11.26
CA ALA A 196 11.18 -1.27 -9.80
C ALA A 196 11.40 -2.71 -9.26
N GLY A 197 11.16 -3.76 -10.04
CA GLY A 197 11.40 -5.15 -9.66
C GLY A 197 10.17 -6.07 -9.64
N ALA A 198 8.99 -5.59 -10.09
CA ALA A 198 7.81 -6.45 -10.21
C ALA A 198 8.05 -7.51 -11.30
N ARG A 199 7.86 -8.80 -10.95
CA ARG A 199 8.00 -9.91 -11.89
C ARG A 199 6.78 -10.09 -12.78
N SER A 200 5.61 -9.71 -12.28
CA SER A 200 4.34 -9.73 -12.98
C SER A 200 3.57 -8.45 -12.67
N VAL A 201 2.66 -8.05 -13.56
CA VAL A 201 1.82 -6.87 -13.36
C VAL A 201 0.38 -7.26 -13.66
N ILE A 202 -0.53 -6.82 -12.81
CA ILE A 202 -1.98 -7.09 -12.88
C ILE A 202 -2.76 -5.79 -12.75
N ARG A 203 -3.97 -5.76 -13.28
CA ARG A 203 -4.87 -4.61 -13.12
C ARG A 203 -5.50 -4.58 -11.73
N ASP A 204 -5.93 -5.76 -11.28
CA ASP A 204 -6.61 -6.00 -10.02
C ASP A 204 -6.53 -7.50 -9.65
N PHE A 205 -7.18 -7.93 -8.57
CA PHE A 205 -7.14 -9.32 -8.12
C PHE A 205 -8.11 -10.25 -8.90
N ASP A 206 -8.86 -9.74 -9.88
CA ASP A 206 -9.63 -10.55 -10.82
C ASP A 206 -8.88 -10.83 -12.13
N ASP A 207 -7.67 -10.27 -12.31
CA ASP A 207 -6.87 -10.43 -13.51
C ASP A 207 -6.46 -11.91 -13.74
N ASP A 208 -6.69 -12.40 -14.95
CA ASP A 208 -6.39 -13.79 -15.35
C ASP A 208 -4.91 -14.16 -15.19
N VAL A 209 -3.99 -13.19 -15.36
CA VAL A 209 -2.54 -13.40 -15.16
C VAL A 209 -2.25 -13.91 -13.74
N LEU A 210 -2.91 -13.33 -12.72
CA LEU A 210 -2.78 -13.77 -11.33
C LEU A 210 -3.28 -15.22 -11.17
N TRP A 211 -4.46 -15.49 -11.67
CA TRP A 211 -5.12 -16.80 -11.45
C TRP A 211 -4.41 -17.95 -12.19
N HIS A 212 -3.90 -17.70 -13.40
CA HIS A 212 -3.05 -18.68 -14.08
C HIS A 212 -1.73 -18.95 -13.31
N PHE A 213 -1.12 -17.90 -12.77
CA PHE A 213 0.09 -18.07 -11.97
C PHE A 213 -0.19 -18.89 -10.70
N LEU A 214 -1.24 -18.55 -9.94
CA LEU A 214 -1.59 -19.27 -8.70
C LEU A 214 -1.88 -20.76 -8.94
N GLN A 215 -2.54 -21.10 -10.05
CA GLN A 215 -2.78 -22.49 -10.43
C GLN A 215 -1.49 -23.29 -10.71
N SER A 216 -0.44 -22.62 -11.16
CA SER A 216 0.86 -23.24 -11.44
C SER A 216 1.82 -23.28 -10.26
N ALA A 217 1.60 -22.46 -9.24
CA ALA A 217 2.47 -22.30 -8.07
C ALA A 217 2.07 -23.20 -6.88
N LEU A 218 0.91 -23.84 -6.97
CA LEU A 218 0.39 -24.82 -6.01
C LEU A 218 0.82 -26.24 -6.35
#